data_fff69fcd5a4118ebc15d9f01fa3977e6
#
_entry.id   fff69fcd5a4118ebc15d9f01fa3977e6
#
_cell.length_a   1.000
_cell.length_b   1.000
_cell.length_c   1.000
_cell.angle_alpha   90.00
_cell.angle_beta   90.00
_cell.angle_gamma   90.00
#
_symmetry.space_group_name_H-M   'P 1'
#
loop_
_entity.id
_entity.type
_entity.pdbx_description
1 polymer ?
#
loop_
_entity_poly.entity_id
_entity_poly.type
_entity_poly.pdbx_seq_one_letter_code
_entity_poly.pdbx_strand_id
1 'polypeptide(L)'
;GGAYTASQQNAYHAPYMKNNPGIKIINDDSAGEAKAKLRAMSQAGNVTWDLVDAVASDTMTLCDEGLIEVIDHDRVLAPAPDGTPASEDFGDFIVSECFIPQIVYSTTFGYRKDMVSRPMSSICDIFDLKSFPGKRSLEKKPINNLEWALICDGVAPAKVYDVLGTSAGVDRALAKLDTIKSQVVWWTAGAQTPQLLADGEVIVGSTYNGRLFALIEEQKQPIAMLWDWQVFDLDGWIVPKGTKNKAEVMKFLRFATDTQRLADQAKFISYGPTRASSAPLVGKHASLGIEMAPHMPTDPNNSKTTLLFNYEFWADNRDDLDAKFNYWLLK
;
A
#
# COMPACT_ATOMS: atom_id res chain seq x y z
N GLY A 1 -3.43 -6.37 8.84
CA GLY A 1 -4.54 -7.15 9.43
C GLY A 1 -5.65 -7.47 8.42
N GLY A 2 -6.61 -8.31 8.84
CA GLY A 2 -7.79 -8.64 8.04
C GLY A 2 -7.46 -9.41 6.77
N ALA A 3 -8.06 -9.02 5.64
CA ALA A 3 -7.89 -9.72 4.35
C ALA A 3 -6.42 -9.81 3.91
N TYR A 4 -5.60 -8.81 4.22
CA TYR A 4 -4.18 -8.83 3.87
C TYR A 4 -3.43 -9.91 4.67
N THR A 5 -3.60 -9.97 6.00
CA THR A 5 -3.03 -11.06 6.82
C THR A 5 -3.54 -12.43 6.35
N ALA A 6 -4.83 -12.57 6.06
CA ALA A 6 -5.40 -13.81 5.54
C ALA A 6 -4.76 -14.22 4.20
N SER A 7 -4.48 -13.28 3.30
CA SER A 7 -3.79 -13.56 2.03
C SER A 7 -2.37 -14.10 2.27
N GLN A 8 -1.62 -13.52 3.20
CA GLN A 8 -0.28 -13.98 3.58
C GLN A 8 -0.31 -15.38 4.23
N GLN A 9 -1.29 -15.60 5.12
CA GLN A 9 -1.49 -16.91 5.75
C GLN A 9 -1.75 -18.00 4.71
N ASN A 10 -2.58 -17.72 3.72
CA ASN A 10 -2.93 -18.69 2.67
C ASN A 10 -1.80 -18.91 1.66
N ALA A 11 -1.12 -17.84 1.23
CA ALA A 11 -0.09 -17.92 0.20
C ALA A 11 1.25 -18.41 0.75
N TYR A 12 1.61 -18.06 2.00
CA TYR A 12 2.95 -18.26 2.55
C TYR A 12 2.96 -19.09 3.81
N HIS A 13 2.25 -18.68 4.88
CA HIS A 13 2.43 -19.24 6.21
C HIS A 13 1.97 -20.69 6.29
N ALA A 14 0.74 -20.98 5.85
CA ALA A 14 0.21 -22.35 5.89
C ALA A 14 0.98 -23.31 5.00
N PRO A 15 1.32 -22.97 3.74
CA PRO A 15 2.18 -23.84 2.91
C PRO A 15 3.58 -24.06 3.51
N TYR A 16 4.19 -23.00 4.09
CA TYR A 16 5.51 -23.14 4.72
C TYR A 16 5.48 -24.08 5.92
N MET A 17 4.53 -23.87 6.85
CA MET A 17 4.36 -24.72 8.02
C MET A 17 4.03 -26.19 7.65
N LYS A 18 3.26 -26.40 6.58
CA LYS A 18 2.97 -27.73 6.06
C LYS A 18 4.23 -28.47 5.61
N ASN A 19 5.15 -27.74 4.97
CA ASN A 19 6.42 -28.30 4.49
C ASN A 19 7.49 -28.39 5.61
N ASN A 20 7.30 -27.67 6.71
CA ASN A 20 8.22 -27.60 7.84
C ASN A 20 7.47 -27.83 9.17
N PRO A 21 7.10 -29.09 9.51
CA PRO A 21 6.18 -29.39 10.63
C PRO A 21 6.69 -28.93 12.01
N GLY A 22 7.99 -28.65 12.14
CA GLY A 22 8.59 -28.12 13.38
C GLY A 22 8.47 -26.62 13.56
N ILE A 23 7.97 -25.91 12.54
CA ILE A 23 7.86 -24.46 12.55
C ILE A 23 6.42 -24.04 12.81
N LYS A 24 6.24 -23.08 13.72
CA LYS A 24 4.97 -22.41 13.99
C LYS A 24 5.12 -20.91 13.75
N ILE A 25 4.36 -20.36 12.81
CA ILE A 25 4.27 -18.93 12.55
C ILE A 25 3.10 -18.36 13.36
N ILE A 26 3.37 -17.34 14.17
CA ILE A 26 2.39 -16.64 15.00
C ILE A 26 2.34 -15.20 14.51
N ASN A 27 1.17 -14.73 14.13
CA ASN A 27 0.97 -13.36 13.66
C ASN A 27 0.63 -12.40 14.81
N ASP A 28 1.22 -11.22 14.74
CA ASP A 28 0.82 -10.04 15.51
C ASP A 28 0.34 -8.97 14.51
N ASP A 29 -0.94 -8.66 14.52
CA ASP A 29 -1.58 -7.72 13.58
C ASP A 29 -1.41 -6.26 14.00
N SER A 30 -0.22 -5.87 14.46
CA SER A 30 0.11 -4.51 14.91
C SER A 30 1.03 -3.74 13.96
N ALA A 31 0.99 -4.04 12.66
CA ALA A 31 1.88 -3.43 11.66
C ALA A 31 1.85 -1.89 11.64
N GLY A 32 0.70 -1.26 11.88
CA GLY A 32 0.60 0.21 11.96
C GLY A 32 1.44 0.86 13.08
N GLU A 33 1.90 0.07 14.04
CA GLU A 33 2.76 0.50 15.15
C GLU A 33 4.18 -0.08 15.05
N ALA A 34 4.50 -0.78 13.96
CA ALA A 34 5.72 -1.58 13.82
C ALA A 34 6.98 -0.75 14.09
N LYS A 35 7.08 0.45 13.53
CA LYS A 35 8.23 1.34 13.73
C LYS A 35 8.46 1.69 15.20
N ALA A 36 7.41 2.10 15.92
CA ALA A 36 7.50 2.45 17.33
C ALA A 36 7.84 1.24 18.21
N LYS A 37 7.22 0.09 17.93
CA LYS A 37 7.47 -1.16 18.68
C LYS A 37 8.89 -1.69 18.45
N LEU A 38 9.41 -1.66 17.22
CA LEU A 38 10.79 -2.07 16.93
C LEU A 38 11.81 -1.19 17.65
N ARG A 39 11.61 0.12 17.66
CA ARG A 39 12.45 1.04 18.45
C ARG A 39 12.43 0.70 19.94
N ALA A 40 11.24 0.46 20.49
CA ALA A 40 11.09 0.10 21.90
C ALA A 40 11.75 -1.26 22.23
N MET A 41 11.58 -2.28 21.40
CA MET A 41 12.22 -3.59 21.55
C MET A 41 13.75 -3.48 21.48
N SER A 42 14.28 -2.68 20.56
CA SER A 42 15.71 -2.45 20.41
C SER A 42 16.29 -1.73 21.64
N GLN A 43 15.64 -0.67 22.11
CA GLN A 43 16.04 0.06 23.32
C GLN A 43 16.02 -0.79 24.56
N ALA A 44 15.06 -1.72 24.67
CA ALA A 44 14.95 -2.67 25.76
C ALA A 44 15.95 -3.84 25.66
N GLY A 45 16.67 -3.98 24.54
CA GLY A 45 17.54 -5.12 24.27
C GLY A 45 16.79 -6.45 24.19
N ASN A 46 15.49 -6.42 23.92
CA ASN A 46 14.63 -7.61 23.87
C ASN A 46 13.74 -7.58 22.62
N VAL A 47 14.30 -8.06 21.51
CA VAL A 47 13.58 -8.18 20.23
C VAL A 47 12.82 -9.50 20.23
N THR A 48 11.50 -9.43 20.17
CA THR A 48 10.58 -10.58 20.20
C THR A 48 9.96 -10.89 18.85
N TRP A 49 10.05 -9.99 17.88
CA TRP A 49 9.61 -10.21 16.52
C TRP A 49 10.76 -10.74 15.65
N ASP A 50 10.43 -11.69 14.79
CA ASP A 50 11.40 -12.33 13.89
C ASP A 50 11.35 -11.75 12.47
N LEU A 51 10.16 -11.38 12.02
CA LEU A 51 9.90 -10.85 10.70
C LEU A 51 8.75 -9.84 10.79
N VAL A 52 8.86 -8.72 10.11
CA VAL A 52 7.82 -7.68 10.11
C VAL A 52 7.44 -7.35 8.68
N ASP A 53 6.16 -7.26 8.42
CA ASP A 53 5.60 -6.66 7.22
C ASP A 53 5.47 -5.15 7.44
N ALA A 54 6.06 -4.36 6.58
CA ALA A 54 6.15 -2.92 6.73
C ALA A 54 6.04 -2.20 5.38
N VAL A 55 5.49 -0.98 5.42
CA VAL A 55 5.53 -0.08 4.26
C VAL A 55 6.97 0.33 3.96
N ALA A 56 7.27 0.51 2.69
CA ALA A 56 8.63 0.83 2.24
C ALA A 56 9.21 2.10 2.90
N SER A 57 8.39 3.14 3.12
CA SER A 57 8.82 4.38 3.78
C SER A 57 9.32 4.18 5.21
N ASP A 58 8.65 3.33 6.00
CA ASP A 58 9.09 3.02 7.36
C ASP A 58 10.38 2.21 7.38
N THR A 59 10.57 1.37 6.36
CA THR A 59 11.76 0.55 6.20
C THR A 59 13.02 1.40 6.02
N MET A 60 12.97 2.47 5.20
CA MET A 60 14.12 3.35 4.99
C MET A 60 14.59 3.95 6.32
N THR A 61 13.66 4.52 7.09
CA THR A 61 13.97 5.08 8.42
C THR A 61 14.60 4.04 9.36
N LEU A 62 14.00 2.84 9.44
CA LEU A 62 14.49 1.78 10.33
C LEU A 62 15.84 1.21 9.90
N CYS A 63 16.12 1.20 8.59
CA CYS A 63 17.41 0.80 8.02
C CYS A 63 18.49 1.80 8.41
N ASP A 64 18.25 3.09 8.23
CA ASP A 64 19.19 4.18 8.59
C ASP A 64 19.48 4.21 10.09
N GLU A 65 18.46 3.94 10.92
CA GLU A 65 18.61 3.79 12.38
C GLU A 65 19.38 2.52 12.78
N GLY A 66 19.66 1.62 11.84
CA GLY A 66 20.37 0.37 12.08
C GLY A 66 19.57 -0.67 12.90
N LEU A 67 18.23 -0.58 12.90
CA LEU A 67 17.34 -1.44 13.69
C LEU A 67 16.95 -2.74 12.99
N ILE A 68 17.15 -2.82 11.69
CA ILE A 68 16.83 -3.97 10.86
C ILE A 68 18.05 -4.47 10.09
N GLU A 69 17.99 -5.70 9.62
CA GLU A 69 19.10 -6.37 8.94
C GLU A 69 19.22 -5.90 7.49
N VAL A 70 20.46 -5.70 7.05
CA VAL A 70 20.80 -5.60 5.62
C VAL A 70 20.71 -7.01 5.01
N ILE A 71 20.10 -7.12 3.85
CA ILE A 71 19.82 -8.36 3.15
C ILE A 71 20.59 -8.40 1.83
N ASP A 72 21.45 -9.39 1.68
CA ASP A 72 21.99 -9.75 0.38
C ASP A 72 20.93 -10.55 -0.39
N HIS A 73 20.16 -9.84 -1.23
CA HIS A 73 19.00 -10.39 -1.93
C HIS A 73 19.34 -11.61 -2.76
N ASP A 74 20.44 -11.58 -3.51
CA ASP A 74 20.80 -12.66 -4.43
C ASP A 74 21.32 -13.92 -3.70
N ARG A 75 21.89 -13.73 -2.52
CA ARG A 75 22.32 -14.86 -1.69
C ARG A 75 21.17 -15.46 -0.88
N VAL A 76 20.26 -14.64 -0.37
CA VAL A 76 19.17 -15.08 0.51
C VAL A 76 17.97 -15.59 -0.28
N LEU A 77 17.56 -14.88 -1.32
CA LEU A 77 16.35 -15.19 -2.06
C LEU A 77 16.64 -16.12 -3.25
N ALA A 78 15.62 -16.82 -3.73
CA ALA A 78 15.77 -17.66 -4.91
C ALA A 78 15.85 -16.77 -6.19
N PRO A 79 16.66 -17.16 -7.20
CA PRO A 79 16.59 -16.54 -8.50
C PRO A 79 15.23 -16.84 -9.16
N ALA A 80 14.87 -16.11 -10.21
CA ALA A 80 13.74 -16.44 -11.07
C ALA A 80 13.95 -17.82 -11.75
N PRO A 81 12.89 -18.46 -12.27
CA PRO A 81 12.99 -19.77 -12.91
C PRO A 81 13.95 -19.84 -14.11
N ASP A 82 14.18 -18.75 -14.79
CA ASP A 82 15.12 -18.62 -15.91
C ASP A 82 16.59 -18.35 -15.48
N GLY A 83 16.83 -18.21 -14.16
CA GLY A 83 18.11 -17.93 -13.55
C GLY A 83 18.40 -16.47 -13.30
N THR A 84 17.49 -15.54 -13.65
CA THR A 84 17.62 -14.12 -13.33
C THR A 84 17.80 -13.91 -11.83
N PRO A 85 18.84 -13.18 -11.37
CA PRO A 85 19.05 -12.90 -9.95
C PRO A 85 17.83 -12.23 -9.30
N ALA A 86 17.65 -12.45 -8.01
CA ALA A 86 16.51 -11.88 -7.29
C ALA A 86 16.52 -10.33 -7.35
N SER A 87 17.69 -9.72 -7.20
CA SER A 87 17.83 -8.27 -7.26
C SER A 87 17.39 -7.68 -8.61
N GLU A 88 17.64 -8.38 -9.70
CA GLU A 88 17.22 -7.96 -11.05
C GLU A 88 15.72 -8.22 -11.27
N ASP A 89 15.19 -9.35 -10.79
CA ASP A 89 13.78 -9.73 -10.96
C ASP A 89 12.83 -8.85 -10.13
N PHE A 90 13.27 -8.36 -8.98
CA PHE A 90 12.56 -7.33 -8.21
C PHE A 90 12.78 -5.91 -8.74
N GLY A 91 13.95 -5.64 -9.31
CA GLY A 91 14.31 -4.34 -9.90
C GLY A 91 14.11 -3.16 -8.96
N ASP A 92 13.44 -2.11 -9.45
CA ASP A 92 13.23 -0.85 -8.73
C ASP A 92 12.35 -0.98 -7.47
N PHE A 93 11.73 -2.13 -7.24
CA PHE A 93 10.98 -2.37 -6.01
C PHE A 93 11.88 -2.62 -4.79
N ILE A 94 13.18 -2.91 -4.99
CA ILE A 94 14.17 -2.92 -3.90
C ILE A 94 14.55 -1.47 -3.58
N VAL A 95 13.74 -0.80 -2.78
CA VAL A 95 13.93 0.61 -2.40
C VAL A 95 14.98 0.81 -1.32
N SER A 96 15.44 -0.26 -0.68
CA SER A 96 16.47 -0.25 0.38
C SER A 96 17.12 -1.62 0.47
N GLU A 97 18.40 -1.66 0.86
CA GLU A 97 19.12 -2.91 1.14
C GLU A 97 18.54 -3.72 2.32
N CYS A 98 17.71 -3.11 3.14
CA CYS A 98 17.01 -3.75 4.25
C CYS A 98 15.60 -4.23 3.90
N PHE A 99 15.09 -3.95 2.70
CA PHE A 99 13.71 -4.19 2.29
C PHE A 99 13.59 -5.38 1.34
N ILE A 100 12.70 -6.29 1.64
CA ILE A 100 12.37 -7.43 0.78
C ILE A 100 10.96 -7.19 0.23
N PRO A 101 10.83 -6.79 -1.05
CA PRO A 101 9.52 -6.44 -1.62
C PRO A 101 8.55 -7.64 -1.62
N GLN A 102 7.28 -7.39 -1.31
CA GLN A 102 6.24 -8.42 -1.32
C GLN A 102 5.14 -8.08 -2.31
N ILE A 103 4.47 -6.94 -2.10
CA ILE A 103 3.33 -6.52 -2.91
C ILE A 103 3.45 -5.07 -3.37
N VAL A 104 2.83 -4.81 -4.53
CA VAL A 104 2.43 -3.47 -4.95
C VAL A 104 0.95 -3.33 -4.64
N TYR A 105 0.59 -2.33 -3.85
CA TYR A 105 -0.78 -1.91 -3.68
C TYR A 105 -0.96 -0.47 -4.16
N SER A 106 -2.18 -0.02 -4.24
CA SER A 106 -2.45 1.35 -4.58
C SER A 106 -3.48 1.96 -3.65
N THR A 107 -3.26 3.23 -3.30
CA THR A 107 -4.30 4.08 -2.77
C THR A 107 -5.01 4.73 -3.95
N THR A 108 -6.32 4.51 -4.02
CA THR A 108 -7.16 5.00 -5.11
C THR A 108 -8.56 5.31 -4.60
N PHE A 109 -9.50 5.62 -5.48
CA PHE A 109 -10.86 5.97 -5.12
C PHE A 109 -11.87 4.92 -5.58
N GLY A 110 -12.87 4.68 -4.72
CA GLY A 110 -14.11 4.03 -5.10
C GLY A 110 -15.27 5.02 -5.09
N TYR A 111 -16.18 4.92 -6.04
CA TYR A 111 -17.39 5.75 -6.05
C TYR A 111 -18.66 4.93 -6.29
N ARG A 112 -19.77 5.40 -5.73
CA ARG A 112 -21.11 4.80 -5.89
C ARG A 112 -21.67 5.12 -7.27
N LYS A 113 -21.81 4.09 -8.13
CA LYS A 113 -22.37 4.25 -9.49
C LYS A 113 -23.84 4.69 -9.46
N ASP A 114 -24.57 4.31 -8.45
CA ASP A 114 -25.98 4.61 -8.27
C ASP A 114 -26.27 5.95 -7.58
N MET A 115 -25.22 6.64 -7.10
CA MET A 115 -25.35 7.95 -6.45
C MET A 115 -24.75 9.10 -7.25
N VAL A 116 -24.19 8.82 -8.43
CA VAL A 116 -23.64 9.85 -9.34
C VAL A 116 -24.42 9.89 -10.64
N SER A 117 -24.58 11.08 -11.21
CA SER A 117 -25.35 11.29 -12.45
C SER A 117 -24.62 10.79 -13.71
N ARG A 118 -23.30 10.70 -13.65
CA ARG A 118 -22.41 10.15 -14.69
C ARG A 118 -21.22 9.45 -14.06
N PRO A 119 -20.57 8.53 -14.75
CA PRO A 119 -19.32 7.92 -14.23
C PRO A 119 -18.27 8.99 -13.92
N MET A 120 -17.57 8.82 -12.80
CA MET A 120 -16.35 9.59 -12.51
C MET A 120 -15.21 9.03 -13.37
N SER A 121 -14.41 9.90 -13.95
CA SER A 121 -13.33 9.54 -14.87
C SER A 121 -11.97 10.13 -14.49
N SER A 122 -11.95 11.09 -13.59
CA SER A 122 -10.73 11.73 -13.08
C SER A 122 -10.78 11.88 -11.57
N ILE A 123 -9.61 11.79 -10.92
CA ILE A 123 -9.52 12.13 -9.48
C ILE A 123 -9.98 13.57 -9.22
N CYS A 124 -9.89 14.45 -10.20
CA CYS A 124 -10.31 15.84 -10.04
C CYS A 124 -11.85 16.00 -9.98
N ASP A 125 -12.60 14.98 -10.38
CA ASP A 125 -14.06 14.93 -10.15
C ASP A 125 -14.40 14.95 -8.64
N ILE A 126 -13.48 14.55 -7.77
CA ILE A 126 -13.64 14.60 -6.31
C ILE A 126 -13.77 16.02 -5.80
N PHE A 127 -13.13 16.98 -6.47
CA PHE A 127 -13.17 18.41 -6.15
C PHE A 127 -14.37 19.15 -6.80
N ASP A 128 -15.08 18.51 -7.73
CA ASP A 128 -16.25 19.09 -8.40
C ASP A 128 -17.54 18.77 -7.62
N LEU A 129 -17.82 19.58 -6.59
CA LEU A 129 -19.03 19.46 -5.78
C LEU A 129 -20.32 19.78 -6.55
N LYS A 130 -20.21 20.47 -7.69
CA LYS A 130 -21.37 20.83 -8.50
C LYS A 130 -21.84 19.65 -9.35
N SER A 131 -20.92 19.00 -10.05
CA SER A 131 -21.25 17.83 -10.89
C SER A 131 -21.44 16.56 -10.07
N PHE A 132 -20.76 16.46 -8.94
CA PHE A 132 -20.80 15.31 -8.02
C PHE A 132 -21.13 15.77 -6.60
N PRO A 133 -22.38 16.16 -6.33
CA PRO A 133 -22.80 16.59 -5.00
C PRO A 133 -22.84 15.40 -4.02
N GLY A 134 -22.41 15.62 -2.78
CA GLY A 134 -22.41 14.61 -1.72
C GLY A 134 -21.09 14.60 -0.92
N LYS A 135 -21.02 13.76 0.10
CA LYS A 135 -19.82 13.65 0.94
C LYS A 135 -18.74 12.80 0.27
N ARG A 136 -17.50 13.09 0.62
CA ARG A 136 -16.30 12.33 0.25
C ARG A 136 -15.70 11.70 1.49
N SER A 137 -14.91 10.64 1.31
CA SER A 137 -14.09 10.08 2.39
C SER A 137 -12.62 10.15 1.99
N LEU A 138 -11.79 10.79 2.83
CA LEU A 138 -10.34 10.90 2.63
C LEU A 138 -9.61 10.47 3.90
N GLU A 139 -8.38 10.00 3.75
CA GLU A 139 -7.55 9.64 4.89
C GLU A 139 -7.11 10.90 5.67
N LYS A 140 -7.14 10.82 6.99
CA LYS A 140 -6.77 11.94 7.88
C LYS A 140 -5.24 12.07 7.97
N LYS A 141 -4.58 12.26 6.83
CA LYS A 141 -3.13 12.50 6.71
C LYS A 141 -2.81 13.30 5.46
N PRO A 142 -1.64 13.95 5.36
CA PRO A 142 -1.24 14.72 4.18
C PRO A 142 -0.94 13.83 2.97
N ILE A 143 -0.34 12.66 3.20
CA ILE A 143 0.07 11.70 2.16
C ILE A 143 -1.09 11.37 1.24
N ASN A 144 -0.86 11.37 -0.05
CA ASN A 144 -1.80 11.20 -1.16
C ASN A 144 -2.74 12.40 -1.34
N ASN A 145 -3.28 12.99 -0.27
CA ASN A 145 -4.20 14.09 -0.36
C ASN A 145 -3.57 15.37 -0.92
N LEU A 146 -2.33 15.68 -0.51
CA LEU A 146 -1.61 16.86 -1.02
C LEU A 146 -1.21 16.67 -2.48
N GLU A 147 -0.78 15.47 -2.85
CA GLU A 147 -0.42 15.13 -4.24
C GLU A 147 -1.63 15.28 -5.17
N TRP A 148 -2.76 14.66 -4.83
CA TRP A 148 -3.99 14.78 -5.63
C TRP A 148 -4.52 16.21 -5.70
N ALA A 149 -4.43 16.94 -4.59
CA ALA A 149 -4.82 18.36 -4.58
C ALA A 149 -4.01 19.18 -5.56
N LEU A 150 -2.68 18.99 -5.60
CA LEU A 150 -1.81 19.70 -6.55
C LEU A 150 -2.05 19.30 -8.00
N ILE A 151 -2.22 18.00 -8.28
CA ILE A 151 -2.57 17.53 -9.64
C ILE A 151 -3.86 18.21 -10.09
N CYS A 152 -4.87 18.22 -9.24
CA CYS A 152 -6.16 18.83 -9.56
C CYS A 152 -6.18 20.36 -9.50
N ASP A 153 -5.10 20.96 -9.03
CA ASP A 153 -4.86 22.41 -9.13
C ASP A 153 -3.92 22.78 -10.30
N GLY A 154 -3.67 21.83 -11.22
CA GLY A 154 -2.95 22.04 -12.46
C GLY A 154 -1.43 21.88 -12.35
N VAL A 155 -0.91 21.31 -11.28
CA VAL A 155 0.51 20.95 -11.19
C VAL A 155 0.75 19.67 -12.02
N ALA A 156 1.74 19.72 -12.90
CA ALA A 156 2.13 18.54 -13.66
C ALA A 156 2.58 17.41 -12.68
N PRO A 157 2.11 16.17 -12.84
CA PRO A 157 2.41 15.08 -11.89
C PRO A 157 3.90 14.88 -11.62
N ALA A 158 4.76 15.02 -12.63
CA ALA A 158 6.21 14.94 -12.48
C ALA A 158 6.81 16.07 -11.61
N LYS A 159 6.03 17.11 -11.29
CA LYS A 159 6.46 18.29 -10.50
C LYS A 159 5.82 18.35 -9.11
N VAL A 160 4.98 17.38 -8.77
CA VAL A 160 4.23 17.39 -7.51
C VAL A 160 5.16 17.51 -6.31
N TYR A 161 6.19 16.68 -6.23
CA TYR A 161 7.11 16.69 -5.09
C TYR A 161 8.05 17.90 -5.09
N ASP A 162 8.44 18.43 -6.26
CA ASP A 162 9.18 19.71 -6.33
C ASP A 162 8.36 20.84 -5.73
N VAL A 163 7.06 20.87 -6.00
CA VAL A 163 6.12 21.88 -5.48
C VAL A 163 5.86 21.66 -3.99
N LEU A 164 5.60 20.42 -3.56
CA LEU A 164 5.40 20.07 -2.14
C LEU A 164 6.62 20.34 -1.27
N GLY A 165 7.82 20.35 -1.83
CA GLY A 165 9.06 20.72 -1.14
C GLY A 165 9.13 22.21 -0.77
N THR A 166 8.12 23.01 -1.12
CA THR A 166 8.04 24.44 -0.80
C THR A 166 6.84 24.76 0.09
N SER A 167 6.99 25.74 0.98
CA SER A 167 5.87 26.19 1.83
C SER A 167 4.68 26.67 1.00
N ALA A 168 4.94 27.42 -0.08
CA ALA A 168 3.90 27.92 -0.97
C ALA A 168 3.16 26.77 -1.69
N GLY A 169 3.85 25.70 -2.04
CA GLY A 169 3.25 24.52 -2.65
C GLY A 169 2.34 23.76 -1.68
N VAL A 170 2.76 23.64 -0.42
CA VAL A 170 1.92 23.03 0.63
C VAL A 170 0.67 23.87 0.87
N ASP A 171 0.81 25.21 0.98
CA ASP A 171 -0.32 26.12 1.15
C ASP A 171 -1.29 26.03 -0.03
N ARG A 172 -0.77 25.90 -1.25
CA ARG A 172 -1.56 25.70 -2.47
C ARG A 172 -2.35 24.40 -2.44
N ALA A 173 -1.74 23.29 -2.02
CA ALA A 173 -2.41 22.00 -1.87
C ALA A 173 -3.53 22.06 -0.82
N LEU A 174 -3.26 22.67 0.34
CA LEU A 174 -4.24 22.84 1.40
C LEU A 174 -5.40 23.75 0.97
N ALA A 175 -5.13 24.84 0.23
CA ALA A 175 -6.16 25.71 -0.33
C ALA A 175 -7.07 24.95 -1.32
N LYS A 176 -6.52 24.02 -2.11
CA LYS A 176 -7.32 23.15 -2.97
C LYS A 176 -8.20 22.21 -2.14
N LEU A 177 -7.68 21.61 -1.08
CA LEU A 177 -8.45 20.76 -0.15
C LEU A 177 -9.55 21.56 0.58
N ASP A 178 -9.34 22.84 0.90
CA ASP A 178 -10.36 23.70 1.50
C ASP A 178 -11.65 23.76 0.67
N THR A 179 -11.56 23.64 -0.66
CA THR A 179 -12.73 23.68 -1.56
C THR A 179 -13.73 22.54 -1.29
N ILE A 180 -13.27 21.44 -0.67
CA ILE A 180 -14.12 20.28 -0.36
C ILE A 180 -14.16 19.93 1.12
N LYS A 181 -13.32 20.51 1.97
CA LYS A 181 -13.09 20.15 3.37
C LYS A 181 -14.38 19.93 4.16
N SER A 182 -15.37 20.81 4.01
CA SER A 182 -16.67 20.71 4.70
C SER A 182 -17.51 19.50 4.28
N GLN A 183 -17.18 18.85 3.16
CA GLN A 183 -17.86 17.67 2.61
C GLN A 183 -17.02 16.39 2.81
N VAL A 184 -15.92 16.46 3.57
CA VAL A 184 -15.04 15.31 3.77
C VAL A 184 -15.33 14.63 5.11
N VAL A 185 -15.54 13.32 5.07
CA VAL A 185 -15.48 12.41 6.21
C VAL A 185 -14.05 11.88 6.29
N TRP A 186 -13.34 12.27 7.33
CA TRP A 186 -11.93 11.92 7.53
C TRP A 186 -11.80 10.56 8.21
N TRP A 187 -11.18 9.59 7.55
CA TRP A 187 -10.95 8.27 8.11
C TRP A 187 -9.51 8.10 8.64
N THR A 188 -9.35 7.20 9.61
CA THR A 188 -8.05 6.84 10.20
C THR A 188 -7.76 5.34 10.11
N ALA A 189 -8.75 4.54 9.78
CA ALA A 189 -8.62 3.10 9.59
C ALA A 189 -9.15 2.69 8.21
N GLY A 190 -8.36 1.94 7.45
CA GLY A 190 -8.65 1.61 6.05
C GLY A 190 -9.97 0.86 5.80
N ALA A 191 -10.61 0.30 6.84
CA ALA A 191 -11.94 -0.32 6.74
C ALA A 191 -13.09 0.69 6.77
N GLN A 192 -12.84 1.95 7.14
CA GLN A 192 -13.91 2.96 7.29
C GLN A 192 -14.50 3.38 5.94
N THR A 193 -13.66 3.71 4.94
CA THR A 193 -14.17 4.12 3.62
C THR A 193 -15.01 3.05 2.93
N PRO A 194 -14.61 1.76 2.87
CA PRO A 194 -15.48 0.72 2.34
C PRO A 194 -16.85 0.67 3.01
N GLN A 195 -16.91 0.81 4.33
CA GLN A 195 -18.18 0.83 5.06
C GLN A 195 -19.01 2.06 4.71
N LEU A 196 -18.42 3.25 4.72
CA LEU A 196 -19.10 4.51 4.34
C LEU A 196 -19.67 4.46 2.91
N LEU A 197 -18.93 3.83 1.98
CA LEU A 197 -19.40 3.59 0.62
C LEU A 197 -20.55 2.59 0.58
N ALA A 198 -20.44 1.46 1.30
CA ALA A 198 -21.48 0.44 1.35
C ALA A 198 -22.80 1.01 1.90
N ASP A 199 -22.72 1.82 2.96
CA ASP A 199 -23.87 2.43 3.62
C ASP A 199 -24.43 3.64 2.84
N GLY A 200 -23.73 4.11 1.79
CA GLY A 200 -24.13 5.29 1.02
C GLY A 200 -23.97 6.62 1.78
N GLU A 201 -23.16 6.63 2.84
CA GLU A 201 -22.87 7.87 3.57
C GLU A 201 -21.96 8.82 2.80
N VAL A 202 -21.13 8.26 1.89
CA VAL A 202 -20.28 9.00 0.96
C VAL A 202 -20.51 8.51 -0.48
N ILE A 203 -20.37 9.40 -1.44
CA ILE A 203 -20.50 9.06 -2.86
C ILE A 203 -19.18 8.54 -3.46
N VAL A 204 -18.06 8.97 -2.89
CA VAL A 204 -16.70 8.64 -3.31
C VAL A 204 -15.77 8.68 -2.11
N GLY A 205 -14.76 7.82 -2.11
CA GLY A 205 -13.77 7.81 -1.04
C GLY A 205 -12.47 7.13 -1.45
N SER A 206 -11.36 7.65 -0.89
CA SER A 206 -10.05 7.04 -1.04
C SER A 206 -9.88 5.87 -0.07
N THR A 207 -9.30 4.79 -0.56
CA THR A 207 -8.84 3.66 0.25
C THR A 207 -7.93 2.76 -0.60
N TYR A 208 -7.49 1.64 -0.06
CA TYR A 208 -6.63 0.68 -0.75
C TYR A 208 -7.41 -0.16 -1.75
N ASN A 209 -6.84 -0.38 -2.95
CA ASN A 209 -7.50 -1.09 -4.04
C ASN A 209 -8.01 -2.49 -3.66
N GLY A 210 -7.29 -3.25 -2.82
CA GLY A 210 -7.74 -4.56 -2.34
C GLY A 210 -9.04 -4.51 -1.52
N ARG A 211 -9.28 -3.43 -0.78
CA ARG A 211 -10.52 -3.24 -0.03
C ARG A 211 -11.69 -2.87 -0.94
N LEU A 212 -11.41 -2.07 -1.98
CA LEU A 212 -12.42 -1.77 -3.01
C LEU A 212 -12.75 -3.01 -3.84
N PHE A 213 -11.75 -3.83 -4.17
CA PHE A 213 -11.97 -5.11 -4.81
C PHE A 213 -12.96 -5.99 -4.02
N ALA A 214 -12.72 -6.16 -2.72
CA ALA A 214 -13.62 -6.94 -1.87
C ALA A 214 -15.05 -6.35 -1.86
N LEU A 215 -15.19 -5.04 -1.80
CA LEU A 215 -16.48 -4.36 -1.83
C LEU A 215 -17.23 -4.59 -3.16
N ILE A 216 -16.51 -4.55 -4.27
CA ILE A 216 -17.07 -4.68 -5.63
C ILE A 216 -17.34 -6.15 -5.96
N GLU A 217 -16.34 -7.01 -5.80
CA GLU A 217 -16.38 -8.37 -6.33
C GLU A 217 -16.90 -9.42 -5.35
N GLU A 218 -16.63 -9.27 -4.06
CA GLU A 218 -17.11 -10.21 -3.05
C GLU A 218 -18.49 -9.79 -2.51
N GLN A 219 -18.65 -8.49 -2.20
CA GLN A 219 -19.91 -7.97 -1.62
C GLN A 219 -20.91 -7.47 -2.67
N LYS A 220 -20.51 -7.42 -3.95
CA LYS A 220 -21.35 -6.99 -5.09
C LYS A 220 -22.00 -5.62 -4.91
N GLN A 221 -21.29 -4.71 -4.24
CA GLN A 221 -21.77 -3.34 -4.08
C GLN A 221 -21.68 -2.57 -5.41
N PRO A 222 -22.58 -1.60 -5.67
CA PRO A 222 -22.61 -0.82 -6.90
C PRO A 222 -21.49 0.25 -6.93
N ILE A 223 -20.28 -0.18 -6.68
CA ILE A 223 -19.09 0.68 -6.64
C ILE A 223 -18.30 0.49 -7.94
N ALA A 224 -17.65 1.55 -8.40
CA ALA A 224 -16.60 1.49 -9.41
C ALA A 224 -15.30 2.03 -8.83
N MET A 225 -14.19 1.42 -9.25
CA MET A 225 -12.85 1.88 -8.88
C MET A 225 -12.38 2.92 -9.90
N LEU A 226 -11.77 3.99 -9.40
CA LEU A 226 -11.19 5.07 -10.21
C LEU A 226 -9.68 4.98 -10.14
N TRP A 227 -9.06 4.45 -11.21
CA TRP A 227 -7.61 4.24 -11.28
C TRP A 227 -6.81 5.49 -11.66
N ASP A 228 -7.48 6.57 -12.06
CA ASP A 228 -6.81 7.81 -12.49
C ASP A 228 -5.95 8.37 -11.35
N TRP A 229 -4.67 8.55 -11.64
CA TRP A 229 -3.64 9.01 -10.69
C TRP A 229 -3.64 8.25 -9.36
N GLN A 230 -3.86 6.93 -9.43
CA GLN A 230 -3.62 6.06 -8.31
C GLN A 230 -2.18 6.23 -7.79
N VAL A 231 -1.99 6.11 -6.49
CA VAL A 231 -0.65 6.18 -5.89
C VAL A 231 -0.16 4.79 -5.57
N PHE A 232 0.92 4.35 -6.24
CA PHE A 232 1.58 3.09 -5.93
C PHE A 232 2.38 3.22 -4.65
N ASP A 233 2.27 2.18 -3.83
CA ASP A 233 3.11 1.98 -2.66
C ASP A 233 3.46 0.50 -2.52
N LEU A 234 4.45 0.21 -1.70
CA LEU A 234 5.01 -1.11 -1.50
C LEU A 234 4.90 -1.52 -0.03
N ASP A 235 4.41 -2.74 0.18
CA ASP A 235 4.64 -3.47 1.42
C ASP A 235 5.64 -4.59 1.17
N GLY A 236 6.44 -4.86 2.17
CA GLY A 236 7.42 -5.92 2.13
C GLY A 236 7.90 -6.33 3.50
N TRP A 237 8.85 -7.21 3.51
CA TRP A 237 9.38 -7.75 4.75
C TRP A 237 10.67 -7.05 5.17
N ILE A 238 10.80 -6.87 6.48
CA ILE A 238 12.01 -6.43 7.16
C ILE A 238 12.34 -7.38 8.30
N VAL A 239 13.63 -7.60 8.55
CA VAL A 239 14.12 -8.51 9.58
C VAL A 239 14.70 -7.70 10.74
N PRO A 240 14.09 -7.71 11.93
CA PRO A 240 14.62 -6.98 13.08
C PRO A 240 16.02 -7.46 13.47
N LYS A 241 16.95 -6.54 13.72
CA LYS A 241 18.24 -6.90 14.35
C LYS A 241 18.00 -7.41 15.76
N GLY A 242 18.63 -8.51 16.08
CA GLY A 242 18.49 -9.16 17.39
C GLY A 242 17.44 -10.28 17.43
N THR A 243 16.78 -10.58 16.32
CA THR A 243 15.97 -11.82 16.22
C THR A 243 16.83 -13.05 16.52
N LYS A 244 16.27 -13.97 17.30
CA LYS A 244 16.93 -15.24 17.64
C LYS A 244 16.75 -16.31 16.55
N ASN A 245 15.83 -16.08 15.61
CA ASN A 245 15.42 -17.03 14.58
C ASN A 245 15.87 -16.62 13.16
N LYS A 246 16.90 -15.76 13.03
CA LYS A 246 17.36 -15.20 11.76
C LYS A 246 17.55 -16.26 10.66
N ALA A 247 18.18 -17.40 10.99
CA ALA A 247 18.44 -18.45 10.00
C ALA A 247 17.14 -19.07 9.44
N GLU A 248 16.13 -19.24 10.29
CA GLU A 248 14.82 -19.74 9.86
C GLU A 248 14.02 -18.70 9.09
N VAL A 249 14.10 -17.43 9.50
CA VAL A 249 13.52 -16.30 8.76
C VAL A 249 14.06 -16.23 7.33
N MET A 250 15.37 -16.39 7.13
CA MET A 250 15.98 -16.39 5.79
C MET A 250 15.46 -17.55 4.91
N LYS A 251 15.22 -18.72 5.50
CA LYS A 251 14.61 -19.85 4.77
C LYS A 251 13.15 -19.54 4.40
N PHE A 252 12.39 -18.95 5.33
CA PHE A 252 11.02 -18.52 5.06
C PHE A 252 10.98 -17.50 3.95
N LEU A 253 11.83 -16.47 4.00
CA LEU A 253 11.90 -15.41 2.98
C LEU A 253 12.24 -15.99 1.60
N ARG A 254 13.20 -16.92 1.53
CA ARG A 254 13.52 -17.62 0.28
C ARG A 254 12.31 -18.38 -0.29
N PHE A 255 11.51 -19.00 0.56
CA PHE A 255 10.28 -19.69 0.18
C PHE A 255 9.18 -18.72 -0.23
N ALA A 256 8.91 -17.70 0.61
CA ALA A 256 7.80 -16.78 0.43
C ALA A 256 7.99 -15.86 -0.79
N THR A 257 9.24 -15.53 -1.12
CA THR A 257 9.60 -14.70 -2.28
C THR A 257 9.83 -15.50 -3.55
N ASP A 258 9.60 -16.82 -3.55
CA ASP A 258 9.62 -17.61 -4.78
C ASP A 258 8.61 -17.05 -5.79
N THR A 259 8.97 -17.10 -7.07
CA THR A 259 8.18 -16.56 -8.18
C THR A 259 6.71 -16.95 -8.12
N GLN A 260 6.44 -18.25 -7.89
CA GLN A 260 5.06 -18.75 -7.82
C GLN A 260 4.37 -18.31 -6.53
N ARG A 261 5.09 -18.26 -5.40
CA ARG A 261 4.50 -17.89 -4.11
C ARG A 261 4.02 -16.45 -4.08
N LEU A 262 4.80 -15.51 -4.63
CA LEU A 262 4.37 -14.11 -4.76
C LEU A 262 3.14 -13.98 -5.67
N ALA A 263 3.09 -14.72 -6.77
CA ALA A 263 1.90 -14.78 -7.63
C ALA A 263 0.68 -15.39 -6.91
N ASP A 264 0.89 -16.36 -6.04
CA ASP A 264 -0.20 -17.04 -5.32
C ASP A 264 -0.93 -16.11 -4.34
N GLN A 265 -0.29 -15.07 -3.80
CA GLN A 265 -0.96 -14.10 -2.92
C GLN A 265 -2.09 -13.37 -3.67
N ALA A 266 -1.90 -13.08 -4.95
CA ALA A 266 -2.91 -12.46 -5.79
C ALA A 266 -4.20 -13.27 -5.95
N LYS A 267 -4.20 -14.56 -5.59
CA LYS A 267 -5.42 -15.39 -5.54
C LYS A 267 -6.36 -15.02 -4.41
N PHE A 268 -5.89 -14.27 -3.42
CA PHE A 268 -6.62 -13.95 -2.19
C PHE A 268 -6.83 -12.46 -1.99
N ILE A 269 -6.09 -11.61 -2.69
CA ILE A 269 -6.20 -10.15 -2.61
C ILE A 269 -5.68 -9.52 -3.90
N SER A 270 -6.26 -8.41 -4.32
CA SER A 270 -5.90 -7.73 -5.58
C SER A 270 -4.67 -6.83 -5.44
N TYR A 271 -3.58 -7.34 -4.86
CA TYR A 271 -2.29 -6.69 -4.80
C TYR A 271 -1.31 -7.34 -5.77
N GLY A 272 -0.56 -6.53 -6.49
CA GLY A 272 0.38 -7.02 -7.50
C GLY A 272 1.62 -7.65 -6.87
N PRO A 273 2.12 -8.77 -7.42
CA PRO A 273 3.42 -9.29 -7.00
C PRO A 273 4.55 -8.36 -7.43
N THR A 274 5.63 -8.35 -6.66
CA THR A 274 6.76 -7.46 -6.89
C THR A 274 7.88 -8.04 -7.75
N ARG A 275 7.81 -9.32 -8.13
CA ARG A 275 8.73 -9.90 -9.11
C ARG A 275 8.19 -9.78 -10.53
N ALA A 276 9.03 -9.40 -11.48
CA ALA A 276 8.70 -9.42 -12.91
C ALA A 276 8.30 -10.82 -13.36
N SER A 277 9.00 -11.85 -12.90
CA SER A 277 8.70 -13.26 -13.17
C SER A 277 7.36 -13.75 -12.60
N SER A 278 6.83 -13.10 -11.54
CA SER A 278 5.56 -13.48 -10.91
C SER A 278 4.34 -12.89 -11.61
N ALA A 279 4.46 -11.72 -12.24
CA ALA A 279 3.33 -11.03 -12.84
C ALA A 279 2.54 -11.87 -13.87
N PRO A 280 3.19 -12.61 -14.79
CA PRO A 280 2.49 -13.48 -15.74
C PRO A 280 1.78 -14.68 -15.10
N LEU A 281 2.13 -15.02 -13.85
CA LEU A 281 1.59 -16.18 -13.12
C LEU A 281 0.38 -15.84 -12.26
N VAL A 282 -0.03 -14.57 -12.22
CA VAL A 282 -1.25 -14.14 -11.55
C VAL A 282 -2.45 -14.82 -12.21
N GLY A 283 -3.16 -15.63 -11.44
CA GLY A 283 -4.27 -16.44 -11.92
C GLY A 283 -5.63 -15.95 -11.43
N LYS A 284 -6.51 -16.91 -11.17
CA LYS A 284 -7.87 -16.63 -10.70
C LYS A 284 -7.97 -16.48 -9.20
N HIS A 285 -8.95 -15.68 -8.77
CA HIS A 285 -9.33 -15.60 -7.37
C HIS A 285 -9.77 -16.97 -6.84
N ALA A 286 -9.25 -17.33 -5.66
CA ALA A 286 -9.39 -18.69 -5.12
C ALA A 286 -10.84 -19.13 -4.90
N SER A 287 -11.74 -18.22 -4.52
CA SER A 287 -13.16 -18.51 -4.25
C SER A 287 -14.10 -17.98 -5.32
N LEU A 288 -13.80 -16.85 -5.97
CA LEU A 288 -14.67 -16.22 -6.96
C LEU A 288 -14.46 -16.78 -8.37
N GLY A 289 -13.30 -17.37 -8.65
CA GLY A 289 -12.94 -17.91 -9.96
C GLY A 289 -12.73 -16.86 -11.07
N ILE A 290 -12.74 -15.58 -10.73
CA ILE A 290 -12.49 -14.48 -11.68
C ILE A 290 -10.99 -14.29 -11.90
N GLU A 291 -10.61 -13.81 -13.08
CA GLU A 291 -9.22 -13.46 -13.40
C GLU A 291 -8.78 -12.27 -12.56
N MET A 292 -7.64 -12.40 -11.88
CA MET A 292 -7.16 -11.37 -10.96
C MET A 292 -6.32 -10.28 -11.63
N ALA A 293 -5.66 -10.58 -12.75
CA ALA A 293 -4.81 -9.60 -13.43
C ALA A 293 -5.52 -8.26 -13.72
N PRO A 294 -6.76 -8.20 -14.22
CA PRO A 294 -7.46 -6.94 -14.47
C PRO A 294 -7.76 -6.10 -13.20
N HIS A 295 -7.66 -6.71 -12.02
CA HIS A 295 -7.90 -6.04 -10.72
C HIS A 295 -6.62 -5.59 -10.03
N MET A 296 -5.46 -5.81 -10.66
CA MET A 296 -4.18 -5.40 -10.11
C MET A 296 -3.90 -3.93 -10.39
N PRO A 297 -3.28 -3.18 -9.45
CA PRO A 297 -2.86 -1.81 -9.71
C PRO A 297 -1.84 -1.73 -10.85
N THR A 298 -1.06 -2.79 -11.04
CA THR A 298 -0.02 -2.91 -12.06
C THR A 298 -0.53 -3.34 -13.44
N ASP A 299 -1.83 -3.66 -13.61
CA ASP A 299 -2.40 -3.94 -14.92
C ASP A 299 -2.21 -2.73 -15.85
N PRO A 300 -1.76 -2.92 -17.11
CA PRO A 300 -1.53 -1.81 -18.05
C PRO A 300 -2.74 -0.90 -18.28
N ASN A 301 -3.96 -1.41 -18.13
CA ASN A 301 -5.16 -0.59 -18.26
C ASN A 301 -5.40 0.30 -17.03
N ASN A 302 -4.99 -0.17 -15.84
CA ASN A 302 -5.16 0.52 -14.57
C ASN A 302 -4.03 1.51 -14.29
N SER A 303 -2.83 1.27 -14.82
CA SER A 303 -1.61 2.04 -14.55
C SER A 303 -1.28 3.11 -15.59
N LYS A 304 -2.23 3.50 -16.44
CA LYS A 304 -2.04 4.54 -17.47
C LYS A 304 -1.64 5.89 -16.88
N THR A 305 -2.20 6.22 -15.74
CA THR A 305 -1.90 7.42 -14.96
C THR A 305 -1.62 6.98 -13.52
N THR A 306 -0.34 6.85 -13.20
CA THR A 306 0.11 6.42 -11.87
C THR A 306 1.06 7.46 -11.31
N LEU A 307 0.85 7.86 -10.06
CA LEU A 307 1.81 8.62 -9.30
C LEU A 307 2.67 7.63 -8.51
N LEU A 308 3.98 7.67 -8.76
CA LEU A 308 4.93 6.92 -7.95
C LEU A 308 5.14 7.65 -6.63
N PHE A 309 4.97 6.93 -5.53
CA PHE A 309 5.24 7.44 -4.20
C PHE A 309 6.73 7.80 -4.06
N ASN A 310 7.03 9.01 -3.60
CA ASN A 310 8.42 9.42 -3.37
C ASN A 310 8.80 9.17 -1.91
N TYR A 311 9.44 8.03 -1.68
CA TYR A 311 9.83 7.59 -0.32
C TYR A 311 10.82 8.54 0.35
N GLU A 312 11.80 9.07 -0.40
CA GLU A 312 12.80 10.02 0.13
C GLU A 312 12.12 11.32 0.56
N PHE A 313 11.27 11.88 -0.31
CA PHE A 313 10.51 13.09 0.03
C PHE A 313 9.71 12.92 1.32
N TRP A 314 8.96 11.82 1.43
CA TRP A 314 8.13 11.59 2.61
C TRP A 314 8.94 11.20 3.85
N ALA A 315 10.09 10.54 3.71
CA ALA A 315 11.01 10.29 4.83
C ALA A 315 11.50 11.61 5.46
N ASP A 316 11.82 12.59 4.61
CA ASP A 316 12.38 13.88 5.06
C ASP A 316 11.33 14.87 5.55
N ASN A 317 10.11 14.83 5.00
CA ASN A 317 9.13 15.91 5.20
C ASN A 317 7.88 15.50 6.00
N ARG A 318 7.73 14.22 6.35
CA ARG A 318 6.49 13.69 6.93
C ARG A 318 6.06 14.40 8.20
N ASP A 319 6.96 14.54 9.17
CA ASP A 319 6.60 15.08 10.48
C ASP A 319 6.12 16.54 10.39
N ASP A 320 6.78 17.34 9.56
CA ASP A 320 6.40 18.73 9.31
C ASP A 320 5.06 18.84 8.56
N LEU A 321 4.86 18.01 7.56
CA LEU A 321 3.62 18.01 6.79
C LEU A 321 2.44 17.45 7.60
N ASP A 322 2.64 16.44 8.42
CA ASP A 322 1.65 15.94 9.38
C ASP A 322 1.22 17.05 10.35
N ALA A 323 2.19 17.79 10.93
CA ALA A 323 1.90 18.90 11.83
C ALA A 323 1.10 20.03 11.14
N LYS A 324 1.49 20.42 9.92
CA LYS A 324 0.80 21.44 9.13
C LYS A 324 -0.61 21.00 8.75
N PHE A 325 -0.77 19.76 8.30
CA PHE A 325 -2.06 19.20 7.90
C PHE A 325 -3.02 19.10 9.10
N ASN A 326 -2.53 18.62 10.24
CA ASN A 326 -3.33 18.55 11.47
C ASN A 326 -3.76 19.94 11.95
N TYR A 327 -2.86 20.94 11.90
CA TYR A 327 -3.21 22.33 12.21
C TYR A 327 -4.26 22.89 11.25
N TRP A 328 -4.11 22.63 9.95
CA TRP A 328 -5.10 23.02 8.95
C TRP A 328 -6.47 22.37 9.19
N LEU A 329 -6.51 21.10 9.61
CA LEU A 329 -7.78 20.40 9.92
C LEU A 329 -8.56 21.07 11.06
N LEU A 330 -7.88 21.72 11.99
CA LEU A 330 -8.50 22.38 13.15
C LEU A 330 -9.12 23.73 12.82
N LYS A 331 -8.76 24.34 11.70
CA LYS A 331 -9.32 25.62 11.22
C LYS A 331 -10.62 25.37 10.48
#